data_fc0473f00a7660603c6df3ae71c08a3e
#
_entry.id   fc0473f00a7660603c6df3ae71c08a3e
#
_cell.length_a   1.000
_cell.length_b   1.000
_cell.length_c   1.000
_cell.angle_alpha   90.00
_cell.angle_beta   90.00
_cell.angle_gamma   90.00
#
_symmetry.space_group_name_H-M   'P 1'
#
loop_
_entity.id
_entity.type
_entity.pdbx_description
1 polymer ?
#
loop_
_entity_poly.entity_id
_entity_poly.type
_entity_poly.pdbx_seq_one_letter_code
_entity_poly.pdbx_strand_id
1 'polypeptide(L)'
;VLVYTSPLNETESEPPVYYELVPDSLSWTTDDFDKEEIIHTNGAETSFTMPEGNITLSAKYRAMTNGVILDKTELTFEIEQIRSGSRWNSQIGWKVTDPQKLTATIIPDSAANKNIYWNVKDTDGSSTDVILVDENGVVSVNTSAKWIQDLIKAGVTNQELYPSKKITTEGTGYGTVTVTTEAGQKRASAFVTVNFKITDDTVVPVSGVELDQAELAFDVTRTLEGDRRNPSESYSVTPSKRLYETVSPEYADNKEVTWAAGDMDMLRVDREGMVSVRADARWISDLIRTEEEANRENPYYQREAGGSRSSYVTVTTKDGDKQAVCAVNVSFRTVDNTVVHVEHVSLNQSEVKFMVEKLMTGSRTNPKVEYKVSQPQQLAATVTPGEAQNKKVGWSLADSSMAAISEEGLVTVKRDAKWIQDLEAADAANVAKNRYALSTASGTRDTIVTATTEDGQKTASCKVVVEFKTTDQTTKPSSSSGGGGGGSSSGGGSSSRSSAGSANGPGKEKGDWIQDTVGWWYKNQDGTYPKSCWQQLSYNGITEWYHFDEKGYMQTGWYTDTDGKVYFLHPIGDGTRGRMYTGWHLIDGKWYYFNTISDGTR
;
A
#
# COMPACT_ATOMS: atom_id res chain seq x y z
N VAL A 1 -44.59 -60.36 -70.52
CA VAL A 1 -44.56 -58.86 -70.35
C VAL A 1 -44.35 -58.25 -71.71
N LEU A 2 -45.41 -57.70 -72.31
CA LEU A 2 -45.28 -56.86 -73.49
C LEU A 2 -44.81 -55.47 -73.04
N VAL A 3 -43.57 -55.17 -73.33
CA VAL A 3 -43.07 -53.85 -73.16
C VAL A 3 -43.38 -53.07 -74.43
N TYR A 4 -44.28 -52.14 -74.40
CA TYR A 4 -44.63 -51.31 -75.56
C TYR A 4 -43.97 -49.94 -75.43
N THR A 5 -43.18 -49.53 -76.42
CA THR A 5 -42.72 -48.22 -76.58
C THR A 5 -43.80 -47.37 -77.30
N SER A 6 -44.21 -46.28 -76.76
CA SER A 6 -45.14 -45.36 -77.49
C SER A 6 -44.60 -45.08 -78.87
N PRO A 7 -45.39 -45.24 -79.95
CA PRO A 7 -44.97 -44.83 -81.25
C PRO A 7 -45.18 -43.34 -81.38
N LEU A 8 -44.08 -42.65 -81.62
CA LEU A 8 -43.98 -41.49 -82.47
C LEU A 8 -44.61 -40.16 -81.99
N ASN A 9 -43.71 -39.34 -81.44
CA ASN A 9 -43.38 -38.13 -82.18
C ASN A 9 -41.87 -37.91 -82.04
N GLU A 10 -41.16 -38.05 -83.17
CA GLU A 10 -39.77 -37.68 -83.27
C GLU A 10 -39.63 -36.17 -83.20
N THR A 11 -39.73 -35.64 -82.00
CA THR A 11 -39.20 -34.33 -81.61
C THR A 11 -38.94 -34.35 -80.10
N GLU A 12 -37.68 -34.47 -79.78
CA GLU A 12 -37.08 -34.13 -78.50
C GLU A 12 -37.23 -35.11 -77.30
N SER A 13 -36.15 -35.86 -77.03
CA SER A 13 -35.49 -36.14 -75.76
C SER A 13 -36.28 -36.46 -74.50
N GLU A 14 -37.43 -37.02 -74.56
CA GLU A 14 -37.99 -37.68 -73.40
C GLU A 14 -37.61 -39.16 -73.41
N PRO A 15 -37.12 -39.74 -72.30
CA PRO A 15 -36.78 -41.13 -72.24
C PRO A 15 -38.02 -41.99 -72.54
N PRO A 16 -37.90 -43.08 -73.29
CA PRO A 16 -39.05 -43.90 -73.66
C PRO A 16 -39.81 -44.35 -72.43
N VAL A 17 -41.16 -44.19 -72.47
CA VAL A 17 -42.05 -44.67 -71.39
C VAL A 17 -42.35 -46.12 -71.66
N TYR A 18 -41.96 -46.95 -70.68
CA TYR A 18 -42.29 -48.38 -70.72
C TYR A 18 -43.61 -48.61 -70.00
N TYR A 19 -44.43 -49.50 -70.53
CA TYR A 19 -45.72 -49.85 -69.95
C TYR A 19 -45.75 -51.38 -69.58
N GLU A 20 -46.36 -51.70 -68.49
CA GLU A 20 -46.69 -53.08 -68.11
C GLU A 20 -48.17 -53.32 -68.21
N LEU A 21 -48.54 -54.50 -68.54
CA LEU A 21 -49.93 -54.92 -68.51
C LEU A 21 -50.46 -54.94 -67.06
N VAL A 22 -51.57 -54.20 -66.85
CA VAL A 22 -52.23 -54.30 -65.54
C VAL A 22 -52.74 -55.68 -65.34
N PRO A 23 -52.33 -56.37 -64.27
CA PRO A 23 -52.83 -57.72 -63.99
C PRO A 23 -54.36 -57.77 -64.05
N ASP A 24 -54.91 -58.82 -64.60
CA ASP A 24 -56.34 -59.09 -64.70
C ASP A 24 -57.13 -58.02 -65.49
N SER A 25 -56.44 -57.19 -66.29
CA SER A 25 -57.09 -56.13 -67.11
C SER A 25 -57.39 -56.60 -68.54
N LEU A 26 -56.93 -57.80 -68.92
CA LEU A 26 -57.27 -58.36 -70.19
C LEU A 26 -58.75 -58.69 -70.21
N SER A 27 -59.45 -58.12 -71.15
CA SER A 27 -60.89 -58.36 -71.34
C SER A 27 -61.19 -58.63 -72.82
N TRP A 28 -62.11 -59.44 -73.05
CA TRP A 28 -62.55 -59.80 -74.35
C TRP A 28 -63.99 -59.39 -74.57
N THR A 29 -64.32 -58.94 -75.76
CA THR A 29 -65.68 -58.71 -76.19
C THR A 29 -65.87 -59.33 -77.59
N THR A 30 -66.96 -59.92 -77.80
CA THR A 30 -67.30 -60.54 -79.10
C THR A 30 -68.67 -60.05 -79.54
N ASP A 31 -68.89 -59.92 -80.83
CA ASP A 31 -70.17 -59.52 -81.45
C ASP A 31 -71.12 -60.73 -81.57
N ASP A 32 -70.69 -61.93 -81.23
CA ASP A 32 -71.53 -63.17 -81.30
C ASP A 32 -72.09 -63.48 -79.89
N PHE A 33 -73.35 -63.19 -79.69
CA PHE A 33 -74.03 -63.33 -78.44
C PHE A 33 -74.44 -64.71 -78.01
N ASP A 34 -74.27 -65.79 -78.84
CA ASP A 34 -74.77 -67.18 -78.57
C ASP A 34 -73.74 -68.16 -78.08
N LYS A 35 -72.51 -67.78 -77.83
CA LYS A 35 -71.49 -68.69 -77.30
C LYS A 35 -70.80 -68.16 -76.13
N GLU A 36 -71.07 -68.66 -74.94
CA GLU A 36 -70.18 -68.54 -73.77
C GLU A 36 -68.96 -69.47 -74.01
N GLU A 37 -67.98 -68.95 -74.64
CA GLU A 37 -66.67 -69.62 -74.62
C GLU A 37 -65.86 -69.17 -73.42
N ILE A 38 -65.52 -70.13 -72.61
CA ILE A 38 -64.68 -69.87 -71.41
C ILE A 38 -63.33 -69.50 -71.84
N ILE A 39 -62.93 -68.26 -71.57
CA ILE A 39 -61.62 -67.73 -71.74
C ILE A 39 -60.84 -68.06 -70.47
N HIS A 40 -59.83 -68.87 -70.55
CA HIS A 40 -58.92 -69.12 -69.44
C HIS A 40 -57.74 -68.21 -69.55
N THR A 41 -57.62 -67.31 -68.56
CA THR A 41 -56.42 -66.46 -68.37
C THR A 41 -55.53 -67.15 -67.33
N ASN A 42 -54.28 -67.35 -67.69
CA ASN A 42 -53.28 -67.83 -66.74
C ASN A 42 -52.14 -66.89 -66.73
N GLY A 43 -52.32 -65.78 -65.99
CA GLY A 43 -51.28 -64.77 -65.90
C GLY A 43 -51.08 -63.99 -67.20
N ALA A 44 -49.89 -64.08 -67.79
CA ALA A 44 -49.48 -63.40 -68.98
C ALA A 44 -49.87 -64.14 -70.29
N GLU A 45 -50.38 -65.30 -70.22
CA GLU A 45 -50.79 -66.13 -71.38
C GLU A 45 -52.31 -66.41 -71.31
N THR A 46 -52.96 -66.20 -72.43
CA THR A 46 -54.36 -66.44 -72.58
C THR A 46 -54.52 -67.29 -73.84
N SER A 47 -55.23 -68.38 -73.71
CA SER A 47 -55.62 -69.22 -74.83
C SER A 47 -57.13 -69.26 -74.99
N PHE A 48 -57.62 -69.18 -76.17
CA PHE A 48 -59.02 -69.27 -76.50
C PHE A 48 -59.22 -69.90 -77.86
N THR A 49 -60.42 -70.42 -78.10
CA THR A 49 -60.80 -70.90 -79.43
C THR A 49 -61.45 -69.72 -80.21
N MET A 50 -60.95 -69.50 -81.44
CA MET A 50 -61.47 -68.39 -82.24
C MET A 50 -62.96 -68.59 -82.65
N PRO A 51 -63.90 -67.71 -82.30
CA PRO A 51 -65.28 -67.73 -82.74
C PRO A 51 -65.40 -67.19 -84.21
N GLU A 52 -66.57 -67.45 -84.85
CA GLU A 52 -66.78 -66.98 -86.22
C GLU A 52 -67.09 -65.45 -86.32
N GLY A 53 -67.06 -64.69 -85.21
CA GLY A 53 -67.31 -63.28 -85.11
C GLY A 53 -66.02 -62.46 -84.80
N ASN A 54 -66.19 -61.11 -84.79
CA ASN A 54 -65.09 -60.22 -84.43
C ASN A 54 -64.78 -60.26 -82.90
N ILE A 55 -63.51 -60.29 -82.57
CA ILE A 55 -63.08 -60.27 -81.19
C ILE A 55 -62.34 -58.94 -80.94
N THR A 56 -62.70 -58.26 -79.89
CA THR A 56 -61.99 -57.08 -79.40
C THR A 56 -61.28 -57.46 -78.13
N LEU A 57 -59.96 -57.48 -78.18
CA LEU A 57 -59.11 -57.60 -76.99
C LEU A 57 -58.78 -56.28 -76.44
N SER A 58 -59.14 -56.01 -75.19
CA SER A 58 -58.87 -54.83 -74.47
C SER A 58 -57.93 -55.15 -73.32
N ALA A 59 -56.91 -54.34 -73.17
CA ALA A 59 -55.97 -54.45 -72.09
C ALA A 59 -55.66 -53.06 -71.53
N LYS A 60 -55.55 -52.99 -70.23
CA LYS A 60 -55.08 -51.75 -69.59
C LYS A 60 -53.60 -51.85 -69.32
N TYR A 61 -52.90 -50.78 -69.65
CA TYR A 61 -51.48 -50.67 -69.39
C TYR A 61 -51.26 -49.54 -68.43
N ARG A 62 -50.27 -49.75 -67.58
CA ARG A 62 -49.81 -48.68 -66.69
C ARG A 62 -48.34 -48.35 -66.97
N ALA A 63 -47.99 -47.08 -66.84
CA ALA A 63 -46.63 -46.66 -67.03
C ALA A 63 -45.73 -47.22 -65.94
N MET A 64 -44.62 -47.85 -66.33
CA MET A 64 -43.61 -48.36 -65.42
C MET A 64 -42.72 -47.20 -64.95
N THR A 65 -42.22 -47.33 -63.74
CA THR A 65 -41.22 -46.42 -63.25
C THR A 65 -39.90 -46.62 -64.01
N ASN A 66 -39.46 -45.62 -64.75
CA ASN A 66 -38.30 -45.66 -65.60
C ASN A 66 -37.08 -45.01 -64.98
N GLY A 67 -37.28 -44.04 -64.10
CA GLY A 67 -36.24 -43.32 -63.40
C GLY A 67 -36.75 -42.53 -62.21
N VAL A 68 -35.86 -42.00 -61.45
CA VAL A 68 -36.10 -41.01 -60.41
C VAL A 68 -34.98 -39.98 -60.49
N ILE A 69 -35.33 -38.72 -60.34
CA ILE A 69 -34.38 -37.59 -60.30
C ILE A 69 -34.63 -36.81 -59.00
N LEU A 70 -33.58 -36.19 -58.53
CA LEU A 70 -33.62 -35.26 -57.39
C LEU A 70 -33.55 -33.81 -57.87
N ASP A 71 -34.22 -32.91 -57.14
CA ASP A 71 -34.16 -31.47 -57.34
C ASP A 71 -32.80 -30.86 -56.98
N LYS A 72 -32.04 -31.56 -56.11
CA LYS A 72 -30.69 -31.19 -55.69
C LYS A 72 -29.77 -32.44 -55.71
N THR A 73 -28.53 -32.25 -56.17
CA THR A 73 -27.50 -33.30 -56.19
C THR A 73 -26.46 -33.14 -55.07
N GLU A 74 -26.47 -31.95 -54.40
CA GLU A 74 -25.56 -31.65 -53.30
C GLU A 74 -26.29 -30.90 -52.23
N LEU A 75 -25.96 -31.20 -50.95
CA LEU A 75 -26.41 -30.51 -49.73
C LEU A 75 -25.22 -30.23 -48.88
N THR A 76 -25.20 -29.08 -48.22
CA THR A 76 -24.19 -28.70 -47.23
C THR A 76 -24.86 -28.32 -45.93
N PHE A 77 -24.34 -28.84 -44.83
CA PHE A 77 -24.79 -28.55 -43.49
C PHE A 77 -23.59 -28.04 -42.66
N GLU A 78 -23.83 -26.97 -41.86
CA GLU A 78 -22.90 -26.46 -40.88
C GLU A 78 -23.39 -26.82 -39.49
N ILE A 79 -22.49 -27.37 -38.67
CA ILE A 79 -22.70 -27.63 -37.25
C ILE A 79 -21.65 -26.87 -36.48
N GLU A 80 -22.07 -25.92 -35.67
CA GLU A 80 -21.19 -25.15 -34.82
C GLU A 80 -21.54 -25.41 -33.36
N GLN A 81 -20.58 -25.92 -32.57
CA GLN A 81 -20.69 -25.95 -31.12
C GLN A 81 -20.09 -24.67 -30.57
N ILE A 82 -20.88 -23.87 -29.86
CA ILE A 82 -20.44 -22.62 -29.23
C ILE A 82 -20.26 -22.89 -27.73
N ARG A 83 -19.05 -22.64 -27.25
CA ARG A 83 -18.72 -22.74 -25.83
C ARG A 83 -18.51 -21.33 -25.29
N SER A 84 -19.18 -20.97 -24.19
CA SER A 84 -19.14 -19.62 -23.61
C SER A 84 -19.09 -19.66 -22.09
N GLY A 85 -18.84 -18.52 -21.45
CA GLY A 85 -18.77 -18.39 -20.01
C GLY A 85 -17.38 -18.77 -19.46
N SER A 86 -17.35 -19.25 -18.22
CA SER A 86 -16.08 -19.69 -17.61
C SER A 86 -15.59 -21.00 -18.21
N ARG A 87 -14.29 -21.10 -18.49
CA ARG A 87 -13.67 -22.32 -19.02
C ARG A 87 -13.88 -23.55 -18.14
N TRP A 88 -13.96 -23.35 -16.82
CA TRP A 88 -14.18 -24.41 -15.84
C TRP A 88 -15.63 -24.88 -15.74
N ASN A 89 -16.58 -24.04 -16.20
CA ASN A 89 -18.00 -24.32 -16.21
C ASN A 89 -18.63 -23.68 -17.44
N SER A 90 -18.24 -24.17 -18.64
CA SER A 90 -18.70 -23.62 -19.90
C SER A 90 -20.14 -23.98 -20.19
N GLN A 91 -20.89 -23.02 -20.71
CA GLN A 91 -22.18 -23.24 -21.34
C GLN A 91 -21.98 -23.68 -22.79
N ILE A 92 -22.75 -24.69 -23.23
CA ILE A 92 -22.66 -25.24 -24.58
C ILE A 92 -23.94 -24.90 -25.33
N GLY A 93 -23.78 -24.17 -26.43
CA GLY A 93 -24.83 -23.90 -27.41
C GLY A 93 -24.51 -24.58 -28.73
N TRP A 94 -25.54 -24.79 -29.55
CA TRP A 94 -25.42 -25.34 -30.88
C TRP A 94 -26.07 -24.43 -31.91
N LYS A 95 -25.40 -24.23 -33.03
CA LYS A 95 -25.93 -23.62 -34.23
C LYS A 95 -25.82 -24.64 -35.35
N VAL A 96 -26.94 -25.02 -35.91
CA VAL A 96 -27.05 -26.10 -36.89
C VAL A 96 -27.86 -25.57 -38.07
N THR A 97 -27.42 -25.90 -39.30
CA THR A 97 -28.19 -25.59 -40.51
C THR A 97 -29.57 -26.27 -40.44
N ASP A 98 -30.60 -25.52 -40.77
CA ASP A 98 -31.97 -26.06 -40.78
C ASP A 98 -32.08 -27.28 -41.72
N PRO A 99 -32.98 -28.23 -41.40
CA PRO A 99 -33.23 -29.38 -42.27
C PRO A 99 -33.59 -28.95 -43.71
N GLN A 100 -33.01 -29.64 -44.69
CA GLN A 100 -33.21 -29.35 -46.11
C GLN A 100 -34.01 -30.45 -46.77
N LYS A 101 -35.01 -30.09 -47.59
CA LYS A 101 -35.82 -31.04 -48.31
C LYS A 101 -35.21 -31.37 -49.68
N LEU A 102 -35.13 -32.68 -49.95
CA LEU A 102 -34.92 -33.22 -51.28
C LEU A 102 -36.28 -33.63 -51.88
N THR A 103 -36.51 -33.26 -53.10
CA THR A 103 -37.71 -33.61 -53.84
C THR A 103 -37.35 -34.61 -54.94
N ALA A 104 -37.97 -35.77 -54.83
CA ALA A 104 -37.78 -36.83 -55.81
C ALA A 104 -38.93 -36.75 -56.86
N THR A 105 -38.56 -36.71 -58.10
CA THR A 105 -39.50 -36.74 -59.23
C THR A 105 -39.33 -38.06 -59.97
N ILE A 106 -40.42 -38.81 -60.04
CA ILE A 106 -40.45 -40.12 -60.74
C ILE A 106 -40.71 -39.92 -62.19
N ILE A 107 -39.98 -40.62 -63.04
CA ILE A 107 -40.11 -40.56 -64.48
C ILE A 107 -40.68 -41.90 -65.02
N PRO A 108 -41.67 -41.89 -65.83
CA PRO A 108 -42.52 -40.76 -66.24
C PRO A 108 -43.47 -40.34 -65.11
N ASP A 109 -43.99 -39.10 -65.11
CA ASP A 109 -44.93 -38.63 -64.10
C ASP A 109 -46.22 -39.44 -64.07
N SER A 110 -46.56 -40.13 -65.19
CA SER A 110 -47.66 -41.06 -65.33
C SER A 110 -47.44 -42.45 -64.71
N ALA A 111 -46.24 -42.68 -64.06
CA ALA A 111 -45.93 -43.94 -63.44
C ALA A 111 -47.00 -44.29 -62.39
N ALA A 112 -47.44 -45.57 -62.45
CA ALA A 112 -48.55 -46.05 -61.59
C ALA A 112 -48.15 -46.24 -60.12
N ASN A 113 -46.90 -46.62 -59.88
CA ASN A 113 -46.36 -46.71 -58.54
C ASN A 113 -45.35 -45.59 -58.31
N LYS A 114 -45.67 -44.69 -57.42
CA LYS A 114 -44.83 -43.55 -57.04
C LYS A 114 -44.22 -43.72 -55.63
N ASN A 115 -44.27 -44.90 -55.06
CA ASN A 115 -43.68 -45.14 -53.78
C ASN A 115 -42.18 -45.11 -53.86
N ILE A 116 -41.55 -44.39 -52.93
CA ILE A 116 -40.12 -44.23 -52.80
C ILE A 116 -39.70 -44.49 -51.34
N TYR A 117 -38.46 -44.89 -51.18
CA TYR A 117 -37.84 -44.95 -49.87
C TYR A 117 -36.48 -44.30 -49.91
N TRP A 118 -36.15 -43.64 -48.81
CA TRP A 118 -34.89 -42.92 -48.64
C TRP A 118 -33.90 -43.76 -47.83
N ASN A 119 -32.61 -43.66 -48.15
CA ASN A 119 -31.55 -44.31 -47.41
C ASN A 119 -30.35 -43.36 -47.38
N VAL A 120 -29.57 -43.45 -46.32
CA VAL A 120 -28.35 -42.68 -46.13
C VAL A 120 -27.19 -43.65 -45.93
N LYS A 121 -26.07 -43.35 -46.57
CA LYS A 121 -24.81 -44.07 -46.39
C LYS A 121 -23.64 -43.09 -46.34
N ASP A 122 -22.57 -43.51 -45.64
CA ASP A 122 -21.28 -42.85 -45.70
C ASP A 122 -20.63 -43.02 -47.11
N THR A 123 -19.59 -42.28 -47.41
CA THR A 123 -18.89 -42.36 -48.70
C THR A 123 -18.25 -43.73 -48.95
N ASP A 124 -17.93 -44.50 -47.91
CA ASP A 124 -17.45 -45.88 -48.01
C ASP A 124 -18.56 -46.93 -48.16
N GLY A 125 -19.82 -46.50 -48.18
CA GLY A 125 -20.99 -47.34 -48.24
C GLY A 125 -21.49 -47.94 -46.93
N SER A 126 -20.84 -47.58 -45.80
CA SER A 126 -21.28 -47.97 -44.46
C SER A 126 -22.49 -47.11 -44.00
N SER A 127 -23.09 -47.47 -42.88
CA SER A 127 -24.13 -46.66 -42.27
C SER A 127 -23.50 -45.41 -41.62
N THR A 128 -24.05 -44.25 -41.87
CA THR A 128 -23.66 -42.98 -41.19
C THR A 128 -24.64 -42.68 -40.08
N ASP A 129 -24.16 -42.07 -39.00
CA ASP A 129 -24.97 -41.58 -37.88
C ASP A 129 -25.09 -40.06 -37.87
N VAL A 130 -24.38 -39.37 -38.78
CA VAL A 130 -24.36 -37.90 -38.80
C VAL A 130 -25.44 -37.29 -39.68
N ILE A 131 -25.84 -38.01 -40.78
CA ILE A 131 -26.85 -37.55 -41.72
C ILE A 131 -28.10 -38.41 -41.51
N LEU A 132 -29.22 -37.75 -41.37
CA LEU A 132 -30.55 -38.36 -41.21
C LEU A 132 -31.45 -37.92 -42.36
N VAL A 133 -32.29 -38.85 -42.86
CA VAL A 133 -33.32 -38.52 -43.82
C VAL A 133 -34.66 -39.15 -43.37
N ASP A 134 -35.72 -38.37 -43.44
CA ASP A 134 -37.07 -38.88 -43.11
C ASP A 134 -37.79 -39.46 -44.36
N GLU A 135 -38.95 -40.01 -44.14
CA GLU A 135 -39.78 -40.55 -45.19
C GLU A 135 -40.24 -39.53 -46.26
N ASN A 136 -40.21 -38.23 -45.93
CA ASN A 136 -40.58 -37.12 -46.79
C ASN A 136 -39.41 -36.54 -47.59
N GLY A 137 -38.21 -37.09 -47.43
CA GLY A 137 -36.99 -36.61 -48.03
C GLY A 137 -36.37 -35.41 -47.35
N VAL A 138 -36.77 -35.11 -46.08
CA VAL A 138 -36.14 -34.05 -45.30
C VAL A 138 -34.84 -34.56 -44.72
N VAL A 139 -33.75 -33.97 -45.14
CA VAL A 139 -32.39 -34.29 -44.67
C VAL A 139 -32.05 -33.35 -43.52
N SER A 140 -31.56 -33.96 -42.45
CA SER A 140 -31.10 -33.24 -41.25
C SER A 140 -29.76 -33.87 -40.75
N VAL A 141 -29.12 -33.20 -39.79
CA VAL A 141 -27.86 -33.64 -39.21
C VAL A 141 -27.99 -33.92 -37.72
N ASN A 142 -27.24 -34.94 -37.26
CA ASN A 142 -27.23 -35.37 -35.87
C ASN A 142 -25.98 -34.86 -35.15
N THR A 143 -26.15 -33.92 -34.23
CA THR A 143 -25.06 -33.37 -33.41
C THR A 143 -24.44 -34.38 -32.45
N SER A 144 -25.14 -35.50 -32.17
CA SER A 144 -24.65 -36.58 -31.31
C SER A 144 -23.90 -37.68 -32.05
N ALA A 145 -23.65 -37.47 -33.37
CA ALA A 145 -22.91 -38.44 -34.16
C ALA A 145 -21.52 -38.74 -33.55
N LYS A 146 -21.13 -40.02 -33.63
CA LYS A 146 -19.91 -40.51 -32.96
C LYS A 146 -18.66 -39.72 -33.38
N TRP A 147 -18.48 -39.44 -34.66
CA TRP A 147 -17.30 -38.69 -35.12
C TRP A 147 -17.25 -37.26 -34.60
N ILE A 148 -18.41 -36.58 -34.45
CA ILE A 148 -18.51 -35.27 -33.83
C ILE A 148 -18.11 -35.37 -32.35
N GLN A 149 -18.64 -36.36 -31.65
CA GLN A 149 -18.32 -36.56 -30.22
C GLN A 149 -16.85 -36.90 -30.00
N ASP A 150 -16.22 -37.67 -30.92
CA ASP A 150 -14.80 -37.97 -30.88
C ASP A 150 -13.94 -36.72 -31.09
N LEU A 151 -14.34 -35.84 -32.02
CA LEU A 151 -13.69 -34.53 -32.24
C LEU A 151 -13.81 -33.62 -31.00
N ILE A 152 -15.00 -33.53 -30.42
CA ILE A 152 -15.23 -32.76 -29.19
C ILE A 152 -14.35 -33.30 -28.06
N LYS A 153 -14.33 -34.59 -27.85
CA LYS A 153 -13.52 -35.25 -26.83
C LYS A 153 -12.03 -34.98 -27.02
N ALA A 154 -11.52 -35.06 -28.25
CA ALA A 154 -10.13 -34.76 -28.56
C ALA A 154 -9.79 -33.29 -28.24
N GLY A 155 -10.67 -32.36 -28.58
CA GLY A 155 -10.51 -30.96 -28.28
C GLY A 155 -10.49 -30.66 -26.77
N VAL A 156 -11.41 -31.26 -26.02
CA VAL A 156 -11.48 -31.14 -24.55
C VAL A 156 -10.22 -31.70 -23.90
N THR A 157 -9.80 -32.92 -24.29
CA THR A 157 -8.57 -33.52 -23.75
C THR A 157 -7.34 -32.68 -24.04
N ASN A 158 -7.24 -32.06 -25.22
CA ASN A 158 -6.14 -31.17 -25.55
C ASN A 158 -6.17 -29.88 -24.70
N GLN A 159 -7.36 -29.36 -24.38
CA GLN A 159 -7.51 -28.18 -23.50
C GLN A 159 -7.14 -28.51 -22.05
N GLU A 160 -7.46 -29.73 -21.58
CA GLU A 160 -7.03 -30.18 -20.23
C GLU A 160 -5.51 -30.23 -20.10
N LEU A 161 -4.81 -30.66 -21.16
CA LEU A 161 -3.34 -30.66 -21.20
C LEU A 161 -2.74 -29.27 -21.34
N TYR A 162 -3.44 -28.36 -21.99
CA TYR A 162 -3.00 -26.99 -22.27
C TYR A 162 -4.10 -25.99 -21.90
N PRO A 163 -4.28 -25.69 -20.60
CA PRO A 163 -5.41 -24.88 -20.13
C PRO A 163 -5.45 -23.44 -20.68
N SER A 164 -4.31 -22.93 -21.14
CA SER A 164 -4.22 -21.60 -21.79
C SER A 164 -4.82 -21.57 -23.19
N LYS A 165 -4.99 -22.74 -23.87
CA LYS A 165 -5.45 -22.81 -25.25
C LYS A 165 -6.96 -22.94 -25.33
N LYS A 166 -7.55 -22.26 -26.30
CA LYS A 166 -8.95 -22.44 -26.71
C LYS A 166 -9.08 -23.69 -27.58
N ILE A 167 -10.26 -24.32 -27.57
CA ILE A 167 -10.56 -25.43 -28.46
C ILE A 167 -10.79 -24.89 -29.87
N THR A 168 -10.04 -25.39 -30.85
CA THR A 168 -10.15 -25.01 -32.27
C THR A 168 -10.41 -26.22 -33.16
N THR A 169 -11.13 -27.22 -32.61
CA THR A 169 -11.41 -28.45 -33.32
C THR A 169 -12.43 -28.24 -34.42
N GLU A 170 -12.14 -28.75 -35.62
CA GLU A 170 -13.01 -28.76 -36.79
C GLU A 170 -12.89 -30.07 -37.53
N GLY A 171 -13.86 -30.38 -38.36
CA GLY A 171 -13.88 -31.57 -39.19
C GLY A 171 -14.98 -31.54 -40.22
N THR A 172 -14.84 -32.36 -41.27
CA THR A 172 -15.85 -32.49 -42.33
C THR A 172 -16.23 -33.99 -42.49
N GLY A 173 -17.51 -34.26 -42.44
CA GLY A 173 -18.10 -35.58 -42.70
C GLY A 173 -18.84 -35.54 -44.05
N TYR A 174 -18.89 -36.67 -44.67
CA TYR A 174 -19.53 -36.83 -45.99
C TYR A 174 -20.51 -38.00 -45.96
N GLY A 175 -21.50 -37.95 -46.83
CA GLY A 175 -22.41 -39.04 -47.04
C GLY A 175 -23.27 -38.88 -48.28
N THR A 176 -24.06 -39.89 -48.59
CA THR A 176 -24.93 -39.89 -49.74
C THR A 176 -26.34 -40.25 -49.32
N VAL A 177 -27.29 -39.39 -49.60
CA VAL A 177 -28.72 -39.66 -49.47
C VAL A 177 -29.20 -40.22 -50.81
N THR A 178 -29.78 -41.41 -50.76
CA THR A 178 -30.25 -42.10 -51.96
C THR A 178 -31.77 -42.32 -51.84
N VAL A 179 -32.50 -41.88 -52.85
CA VAL A 179 -33.89 -42.27 -53.05
C VAL A 179 -33.95 -43.49 -53.97
N THR A 180 -34.79 -44.46 -53.61
CA THR A 180 -35.00 -45.62 -54.43
C THR A 180 -36.51 -45.80 -54.64
N THR A 181 -36.93 -46.06 -55.88
CA THR A 181 -38.31 -46.32 -56.20
C THR A 181 -38.68 -47.78 -55.83
N GLU A 182 -39.85 -48.00 -55.28
CA GLU A 182 -40.35 -49.35 -54.97
C GLU A 182 -40.47 -50.18 -56.28
N ALA A 183 -41.07 -49.57 -57.29
CA ALA A 183 -41.16 -50.19 -58.59
C ALA A 183 -39.88 -49.93 -59.43
N GLY A 184 -39.29 -50.96 -59.90
CA GLY A 184 -38.13 -50.93 -60.81
C GLY A 184 -36.78 -50.61 -60.14
N GLN A 185 -36.74 -50.38 -58.81
CA GLN A 185 -35.52 -50.16 -57.98
C GLN A 185 -34.58 -49.10 -58.60
N LYS A 186 -35.16 -48.05 -59.22
CA LYS A 186 -34.43 -46.92 -59.78
C LYS A 186 -33.91 -46.07 -58.65
N ARG A 187 -32.75 -45.47 -58.81
CA ARG A 187 -32.05 -44.72 -57.77
C ARG A 187 -31.58 -43.37 -58.29
N ALA A 188 -31.68 -42.36 -57.42
CA ALA A 188 -30.98 -41.08 -57.55
C ALA A 188 -30.33 -40.75 -56.22
N SER A 189 -29.23 -40.06 -56.22
CA SER A 189 -28.48 -39.73 -55.00
C SER A 189 -28.06 -38.28 -54.99
N ALA A 190 -28.05 -37.70 -53.79
CA ALA A 190 -27.49 -36.41 -53.49
C ALA A 190 -26.29 -36.60 -52.55
N PHE A 191 -25.20 -35.91 -52.81
CA PHE A 191 -24.02 -35.85 -51.96
C PHE A 191 -24.26 -34.88 -50.83
N VAL A 192 -23.88 -35.24 -49.60
CA VAL A 192 -24.08 -34.41 -48.42
C VAL A 192 -22.72 -34.18 -47.75
N THR A 193 -22.40 -32.91 -47.57
CA THR A 193 -21.25 -32.45 -46.80
C THR A 193 -21.72 -31.87 -45.46
N VAL A 194 -21.09 -32.28 -44.37
CA VAL A 194 -21.35 -31.79 -43.03
C VAL A 194 -20.07 -31.21 -42.45
N ASN A 195 -20.01 -29.90 -42.29
CA ASN A 195 -18.89 -29.22 -41.68
C ASN A 195 -19.18 -29.01 -40.19
N PHE A 196 -18.25 -29.44 -39.34
CA PHE A 196 -18.31 -29.27 -37.90
C PHE A 196 -17.17 -28.37 -37.45
N LYS A 197 -17.46 -27.41 -36.53
CA LYS A 197 -16.42 -26.64 -35.84
C LYS A 197 -16.84 -26.34 -34.40
N ILE A 198 -15.86 -26.10 -33.55
CA ILE A 198 -16.05 -25.58 -32.19
C ILE A 198 -15.60 -24.11 -32.18
N THR A 199 -16.49 -23.23 -31.73
CA THR A 199 -16.17 -21.85 -31.38
C THR A 199 -16.07 -21.75 -29.86
N ASP A 200 -14.85 -21.52 -29.35
CA ASP A 200 -14.56 -21.45 -27.92
C ASP A 200 -14.41 -19.98 -27.48
N ASP A 201 -15.49 -19.41 -26.99
CA ASP A 201 -15.57 -18.08 -26.42
C ASP A 201 -15.46 -18.11 -24.88
N THR A 202 -14.99 -19.24 -24.32
CA THR A 202 -14.80 -19.33 -22.88
C THR A 202 -13.67 -18.44 -22.42
N VAL A 203 -13.82 -17.93 -21.20
CA VAL A 203 -12.81 -17.13 -20.51
C VAL A 203 -12.21 -17.90 -19.35
N VAL A 204 -10.93 -17.72 -19.11
CA VAL A 204 -10.25 -18.19 -17.91
C VAL A 204 -10.33 -17.09 -16.85
N PRO A 205 -11.19 -17.24 -15.84
CA PRO A 205 -11.32 -16.25 -14.80
C PRO A 205 -10.10 -16.24 -13.87
N VAL A 206 -9.88 -15.13 -13.22
CA VAL A 206 -8.88 -15.00 -12.15
C VAL A 206 -9.34 -15.79 -10.93
N SER A 207 -8.47 -16.64 -10.41
CA SER A 207 -8.70 -17.41 -9.17
C SER A 207 -8.09 -16.74 -7.93
N GLY A 208 -7.03 -15.93 -8.10
CA GLY A 208 -6.35 -15.24 -7.03
C GLY A 208 -5.36 -14.20 -7.51
N VAL A 209 -4.89 -13.39 -6.57
CA VAL A 209 -3.77 -12.46 -6.73
C VAL A 209 -2.92 -12.51 -5.48
N GLU A 210 -1.61 -12.44 -5.63
CA GLU A 210 -0.63 -12.42 -4.55
C GLU A 210 0.33 -11.25 -4.77
N LEU A 211 0.93 -10.77 -3.69
CA LEU A 211 1.98 -9.77 -3.72
C LEU A 211 3.33 -10.40 -3.36
N ASP A 212 4.39 -9.88 -3.96
CA ASP A 212 5.77 -10.29 -3.70
C ASP A 212 6.24 -9.94 -2.29
N GLN A 213 5.60 -8.95 -1.65
CA GLN A 213 5.91 -8.50 -0.29
C GLN A 213 4.62 -8.33 0.51
N ALA A 214 4.64 -8.86 1.73
CA ALA A 214 3.53 -8.74 2.69
C ALA A 214 3.61 -7.45 3.52
N GLU A 215 4.81 -6.84 3.60
CA GLU A 215 5.07 -5.66 4.41
C GLU A 215 6.09 -4.73 3.74
N LEU A 216 5.87 -3.42 3.87
CA LEU A 216 6.79 -2.37 3.50
C LEU A 216 7.04 -1.45 4.70
N ALA A 217 8.29 -1.01 4.86
CA ALA A 217 8.66 -0.01 5.86
C ALA A 217 9.24 1.23 5.18
N PHE A 218 8.86 2.40 5.69
CA PHE A 218 9.35 3.71 5.25
C PHE A 218 9.72 4.57 6.44
N ASP A 219 10.74 5.40 6.25
CA ASP A 219 11.17 6.39 7.22
C ASP A 219 10.98 7.79 6.65
N VAL A 220 10.47 8.67 7.47
CA VAL A 220 10.41 10.11 7.24
C VAL A 220 11.25 10.78 8.33
N THR A 221 12.32 11.47 7.94
CA THR A 221 13.16 12.20 8.88
C THR A 221 13.03 13.69 8.61
N ARG A 222 12.62 14.43 9.63
CA ARG A 222 12.67 15.89 9.68
C ARG A 222 14.02 16.30 10.26
N THR A 223 14.79 17.10 9.55
CA THR A 223 16.07 17.65 10.04
C THR A 223 15.94 19.16 10.21
N LEU A 224 16.30 19.62 11.40
CA LEU A 224 16.34 21.03 11.76
C LEU A 224 17.79 21.48 11.95
N GLU A 225 18.17 22.61 11.37
CA GLU A 225 19.52 23.15 11.41
C GLU A 225 19.52 24.66 11.63
N GLY A 226 20.67 25.20 12.07
CA GLY A 226 20.87 26.63 12.27
C GLY A 226 20.46 27.10 13.66
N ASP A 227 19.89 28.31 13.76
CA ASP A 227 19.44 28.89 15.04
C ASP A 227 18.18 28.21 15.55
N ARG A 228 18.17 27.78 16.83
CA ARG A 228 17.04 27.07 17.43
C ARG A 228 15.73 27.83 17.44
N ARG A 229 15.77 29.14 17.47
CA ARG A 229 14.56 29.98 17.44
C ARG A 229 13.99 30.15 16.04
N ASN A 230 14.83 30.01 15.01
CA ASN A 230 14.43 30.12 13.62
C ASN A 230 15.18 29.07 12.77
N PRO A 231 14.88 27.79 12.97
CA PRO A 231 15.59 26.71 12.27
C PRO A 231 15.23 26.66 10.79
N SER A 232 16.19 26.25 9.98
CA SER A 232 15.90 25.73 8.66
C SER A 232 15.42 24.27 8.77
N GLU A 233 14.42 23.91 7.98
CA GLU A 233 13.77 22.60 8.02
C GLU A 233 13.92 21.89 6.70
N SER A 234 14.26 20.60 6.75
CA SER A 234 14.32 19.72 5.59
C SER A 234 13.74 18.34 5.92
N TYR A 235 13.23 17.66 4.89
CA TYR A 235 12.67 16.32 5.01
C TYR A 235 13.42 15.34 4.11
N SER A 236 13.76 14.20 4.68
CA SER A 236 14.25 13.03 3.96
C SER A 236 13.23 11.91 4.09
N VAL A 237 12.87 11.29 2.96
CA VAL A 237 11.86 10.23 2.89
C VAL A 237 12.50 9.03 2.22
N THR A 238 12.23 7.83 2.73
CA THR A 238 12.61 6.59 2.07
C THR A 238 12.10 6.60 0.62
N PRO A 239 12.93 6.27 -0.38
CA PRO A 239 12.51 6.19 -1.77
C PRO A 239 11.31 5.27 -1.96
N SER A 240 10.49 5.57 -2.97
CA SER A 240 9.34 4.75 -3.34
C SER A 240 9.75 3.30 -3.58
N LYS A 241 8.91 2.36 -3.17
CA LYS A 241 9.11 0.91 -3.32
C LYS A 241 8.01 0.34 -4.20
N ARG A 242 8.38 -0.57 -5.09
CA ARG A 242 7.42 -1.23 -5.98
C ARG A 242 6.96 -2.54 -5.37
N LEU A 243 5.66 -2.78 -5.41
CA LEU A 243 5.04 -4.07 -5.19
C LEU A 243 4.77 -4.72 -6.55
N TYR A 244 4.99 -6.01 -6.64
CA TYR A 244 4.67 -6.81 -7.82
C TYR A 244 3.53 -7.77 -7.48
N GLU A 245 2.52 -7.75 -8.32
CA GLU A 245 1.40 -8.67 -8.23
C GLU A 245 1.62 -9.91 -9.09
N THR A 246 1.16 -11.06 -8.61
CA THR A 246 1.08 -12.29 -9.37
C THR A 246 -0.37 -12.73 -9.41
N VAL A 247 -0.97 -12.66 -10.61
CA VAL A 247 -2.35 -13.07 -10.83
C VAL A 247 -2.39 -14.54 -11.23
N SER A 248 -3.22 -15.32 -10.57
CA SER A 248 -3.41 -16.73 -10.83
C SER A 248 -4.78 -17.02 -11.45
N PRO A 249 -4.85 -17.98 -12.41
CA PRO A 249 -3.73 -18.64 -13.06
C PRO A 249 -2.97 -17.69 -14.00
N GLU A 250 -1.70 -18.01 -14.30
CA GLU A 250 -0.86 -17.18 -15.20
C GLU A 250 -1.51 -16.95 -16.57
N TYR A 251 -2.34 -17.89 -17.03
CA TYR A 251 -3.08 -17.82 -18.29
C TYR A 251 -4.50 -17.26 -18.15
N ALA A 252 -4.85 -16.56 -17.07
CA ALA A 252 -6.12 -15.84 -16.96
C ALA A 252 -6.25 -14.81 -18.09
N ASP A 253 -7.45 -14.69 -18.65
CA ASP A 253 -7.69 -13.82 -19.83
C ASP A 253 -7.65 -12.34 -19.49
N ASN A 254 -8.08 -11.96 -18.29
CA ASN A 254 -8.01 -10.58 -17.82
C ASN A 254 -7.23 -10.50 -16.50
N LYS A 255 -5.96 -10.08 -16.59
CA LYS A 255 -5.07 -9.91 -15.43
C LYS A 255 -4.96 -8.45 -14.97
N GLU A 256 -5.81 -7.58 -15.47
CA GLU A 256 -5.80 -6.19 -15.05
C GLU A 256 -6.11 -6.04 -13.57
N VAL A 257 -5.31 -5.21 -12.90
CA VAL A 257 -5.46 -4.90 -11.48
C VAL A 257 -5.67 -3.42 -11.25
N THR A 258 -6.16 -3.10 -10.07
CA THR A 258 -6.25 -1.75 -9.54
C THR A 258 -5.59 -1.71 -8.17
N TRP A 259 -4.93 -0.58 -7.86
CA TRP A 259 -4.23 -0.36 -6.61
C TRP A 259 -4.95 0.69 -5.77
N ALA A 260 -4.98 0.49 -4.47
CA ALA A 260 -5.56 1.44 -3.53
C ALA A 260 -4.73 1.50 -2.24
N ALA A 261 -4.57 2.71 -1.69
CA ALA A 261 -3.98 2.92 -0.38
C ALA A 261 -5.09 3.05 0.68
N GLY A 262 -4.91 2.40 1.82
CA GLY A 262 -5.86 2.45 2.93
C GLY A 262 -5.90 3.82 3.60
N ASP A 263 -4.77 4.50 3.67
CA ASP A 263 -4.66 5.88 4.16
C ASP A 263 -3.98 6.77 3.11
N MET A 264 -4.77 7.49 2.33
CA MET A 264 -4.29 8.38 1.27
C MET A 264 -3.66 9.69 1.81
N ASP A 265 -3.83 10.02 3.07
CA ASP A 265 -3.10 11.11 3.71
C ASP A 265 -1.63 10.73 3.93
N MET A 266 -1.39 9.46 4.26
CA MET A 266 -0.06 8.94 4.56
C MET A 266 0.64 8.34 3.34
N LEU A 267 -0.10 7.62 2.47
CA LEU A 267 0.43 6.81 1.39
C LEU A 267 -0.09 7.24 0.02
N ARG A 268 0.70 6.98 -0.99
CA ARG A 268 0.28 6.98 -2.40
C ARG A 268 0.72 5.68 -3.04
N VAL A 269 -0.12 5.14 -3.89
CA VAL A 269 0.21 4.03 -4.77
C VAL A 269 -0.22 4.41 -6.18
N ASP A 270 0.62 4.16 -7.16
CA ASP A 270 0.29 4.39 -8.57
C ASP A 270 -0.27 3.12 -9.24
N ARG A 271 -0.53 3.23 -10.54
CA ARG A 271 -1.10 2.13 -11.32
C ARG A 271 -0.14 0.96 -11.52
N GLU A 272 1.15 1.19 -11.38
CA GLU A 272 2.22 0.22 -11.52
C GLU A 272 2.64 -0.41 -10.18
N GLY A 273 1.90 -0.15 -9.09
CA GLY A 273 2.19 -0.67 -7.77
C GLY A 273 3.34 0.04 -7.04
N MET A 274 3.74 1.25 -7.48
CA MET A 274 4.78 2.03 -6.83
C MET A 274 4.21 2.73 -5.60
N VAL A 275 4.65 2.31 -4.41
CA VAL A 275 4.24 2.86 -3.12
C VAL A 275 5.20 3.94 -2.68
N SER A 276 4.67 5.08 -2.26
CA SER A 276 5.40 6.21 -1.70
C SER A 276 4.69 6.77 -0.47
N VAL A 277 5.45 7.41 0.40
CA VAL A 277 4.92 8.05 1.61
C VAL A 277 4.99 9.57 1.50
N ARG A 278 4.14 10.24 2.27
CA ARG A 278 4.01 11.69 2.30
C ARG A 278 4.63 12.25 3.57
N ALA A 279 5.64 13.12 3.41
CA ALA A 279 6.22 13.86 4.53
C ALA A 279 5.25 14.93 5.11
N ASP A 280 4.30 15.39 4.30
CA ASP A 280 3.28 16.38 4.65
C ASP A 280 1.98 15.74 5.20
N ALA A 281 2.01 14.47 5.58
CA ALA A 281 0.86 13.77 6.14
C ALA A 281 0.38 14.43 7.44
N ARG A 282 -0.94 14.51 7.60
CA ARG A 282 -1.56 15.20 8.76
C ARG A 282 -1.08 14.66 10.11
N TRP A 283 -0.95 13.33 10.23
CA TRP A 283 -0.49 12.72 11.48
C TRP A 283 0.92 13.17 11.89
N ILE A 284 1.83 13.43 10.93
CA ILE A 284 3.16 13.98 11.17
C ILE A 284 3.04 15.43 11.66
N SER A 285 2.24 16.22 10.96
CA SER A 285 1.98 17.62 11.35
C SER A 285 1.34 17.71 12.75
N ASP A 286 0.46 16.78 13.10
CA ASP A 286 -0.17 16.70 14.42
C ASP A 286 0.84 16.37 15.53
N LEU A 287 1.80 15.46 15.26
CA LEU A 287 2.88 15.14 16.21
C LEU A 287 3.76 16.38 16.46
N ILE A 288 4.16 17.07 15.41
CA ILE A 288 4.97 18.29 15.49
C ILE A 288 4.21 19.35 16.26
N ARG A 289 2.96 19.62 15.90
CA ARG A 289 2.11 20.62 16.57
C ARG A 289 1.92 20.31 18.05
N THR A 290 1.68 19.03 18.39
CA THR A 290 1.49 18.62 19.79
C THR A 290 2.75 18.87 20.63
N GLU A 291 3.93 18.59 20.08
CA GLU A 291 5.21 18.89 20.72
C GLU A 291 5.41 20.40 20.89
N GLU A 292 5.14 21.20 19.84
CA GLU A 292 5.26 22.65 19.85
C GLU A 292 4.31 23.30 20.87
N GLU A 293 3.07 22.82 20.96
CA GLU A 293 2.10 23.27 21.97
C GLU A 293 2.55 22.95 23.40
N ALA A 294 3.10 21.74 23.61
CA ALA A 294 3.59 21.31 24.92
C ALA A 294 4.80 22.12 25.40
N ASN A 295 5.61 22.63 24.48
CA ASN A 295 6.84 23.37 24.76
C ASN A 295 6.71 24.89 24.46
N ARG A 296 5.52 25.39 24.31
CA ARG A 296 5.23 26.76 23.88
C ARG A 296 5.93 27.84 24.70
N GLU A 297 6.13 27.58 25.99
CA GLU A 297 6.76 28.55 26.93
C GLU A 297 8.30 28.50 26.89
N ASN A 298 8.89 27.45 26.31
CA ASN A 298 10.33 27.31 26.19
C ASN A 298 10.78 27.40 24.72
N PRO A 299 11.18 28.59 24.25
CA PRO A 299 11.60 28.76 22.85
C PRO A 299 12.92 28.04 22.50
N TYR A 300 13.61 27.52 23.49
CA TYR A 300 14.90 26.84 23.33
C TYR A 300 14.83 25.33 23.54
N TYR A 301 13.61 24.73 23.59
CA TYR A 301 13.48 23.28 23.73
C TYR A 301 14.07 22.56 22.51
N GLN A 302 14.64 21.41 22.74
CA GLN A 302 15.10 20.51 21.69
C GLN A 302 13.90 19.76 21.13
N ARG A 303 13.76 19.73 19.82
CA ARG A 303 12.64 19.11 19.13
C ARG A 303 12.91 17.62 18.92
N GLU A 304 11.97 16.77 19.34
CA GLU A 304 12.10 15.33 19.32
C GLU A 304 10.83 14.65 18.76
N ALA A 305 9.92 15.41 18.15
CA ALA A 305 8.67 14.88 17.61
C ALA A 305 8.96 13.64 16.76
N GLY A 306 8.31 12.54 17.12
CA GLY A 306 8.48 11.27 16.43
C GLY A 306 7.33 10.31 16.73
N GLY A 307 7.19 9.31 15.89
CA GLY A 307 6.15 8.30 16.03
C GLY A 307 6.10 7.37 14.84
N SER A 308 5.22 6.40 14.88
CA SER A 308 4.97 5.48 13.77
C SER A 308 3.49 5.33 13.51
N ARG A 309 3.15 5.08 12.24
CA ARG A 309 1.79 4.79 11.82
C ARG A 309 1.80 3.68 10.78
N SER A 310 0.82 2.79 10.86
CA SER A 310 0.65 1.70 9.91
C SER A 310 -0.60 1.90 9.08
N SER A 311 -0.55 1.48 7.83
CA SER A 311 -1.65 1.40 6.90
C SER A 311 -1.41 0.22 5.96
N TYR A 312 -2.09 0.17 4.84
CA TYR A 312 -1.98 -0.93 3.89
C TYR A 312 -2.14 -0.43 2.46
N VAL A 313 -1.64 -1.22 1.53
CA VAL A 313 -1.92 -1.09 0.09
C VAL A 313 -2.63 -2.36 -0.36
N THR A 314 -3.71 -2.21 -1.10
CA THR A 314 -4.49 -3.30 -1.66
C THR A 314 -4.36 -3.31 -3.17
N VAL A 315 -4.11 -4.47 -3.75
CA VAL A 315 -4.30 -4.75 -5.16
C VAL A 315 -5.60 -5.53 -5.33
N THR A 316 -6.41 -5.15 -6.32
CA THR A 316 -7.67 -5.82 -6.63
C THR A 316 -7.71 -6.13 -8.12
N THR A 317 -8.00 -7.37 -8.49
CA THR A 317 -8.17 -7.77 -9.89
C THR A 317 -9.50 -7.24 -10.42
N LYS A 318 -9.53 -6.81 -11.70
CA LYS A 318 -10.78 -6.41 -12.37
C LYS A 318 -11.69 -7.60 -12.69
N ASP A 319 -11.11 -8.77 -12.81
CA ASP A 319 -11.86 -10.01 -12.98
C ASP A 319 -11.93 -10.74 -11.64
N GLY A 320 -13.16 -10.89 -11.14
CA GLY A 320 -13.47 -11.65 -9.93
C GLY A 320 -13.12 -10.97 -8.60
N ASP A 321 -12.72 -9.68 -8.60
CA ASP A 321 -12.48 -8.84 -7.42
C ASP A 321 -11.57 -9.50 -6.36
N LYS A 322 -10.57 -10.30 -6.82
CA LYS A 322 -9.59 -10.92 -5.93
C LYS A 322 -8.66 -9.86 -5.37
N GLN A 323 -8.32 -10.00 -4.10
CA GLN A 323 -7.52 -9.02 -3.40
C GLN A 323 -6.30 -9.62 -2.73
N ALA A 324 -5.20 -8.85 -2.75
CA ALA A 324 -4.05 -9.07 -1.89
C ALA A 324 -3.68 -7.74 -1.22
N VAL A 325 -3.13 -7.83 -0.03
CA VAL A 325 -2.85 -6.67 0.82
C VAL A 325 -1.40 -6.71 1.29
N CYS A 326 -0.73 -5.57 1.23
CA CYS A 326 0.57 -5.34 1.81
C CYS A 326 0.45 -4.34 2.96
N ALA A 327 0.96 -4.69 4.13
CA ALA A 327 1.07 -3.76 5.26
C ALA A 327 2.14 -2.69 4.96
N VAL A 328 1.90 -1.46 5.37
CA VAL A 328 2.88 -0.37 5.22
C VAL A 328 3.07 0.33 6.54
N ASN A 329 4.28 0.25 7.07
CA ASN A 329 4.69 0.91 8.30
C ASN A 329 5.52 2.15 7.97
N VAL A 330 5.13 3.29 8.51
CA VAL A 330 5.85 4.55 8.34
C VAL A 330 6.31 5.04 9.71
N SER A 331 7.63 5.23 9.87
CA SER A 331 8.20 5.87 11.03
C SER A 331 8.53 7.34 10.71
N PHE A 332 8.27 8.21 11.65
CA PHE A 332 8.65 9.62 11.63
C PHE A 332 9.56 9.93 12.79
N ARG A 333 10.62 10.70 12.55
CA ARG A 333 11.49 11.23 13.59
C ARG A 333 12.01 12.62 13.24
N THR A 334 12.25 13.42 14.28
CA THR A 334 12.94 14.70 14.17
C THR A 334 14.40 14.51 14.59
N VAL A 335 15.31 15.13 13.82
CA VAL A 335 16.73 15.30 14.14
C VAL A 335 16.97 16.79 14.31
N ASP A 336 17.17 17.25 15.55
CA ASP A 336 17.38 18.65 15.86
C ASP A 336 18.87 18.94 16.05
N ASN A 337 19.50 19.46 14.99
CA ASN A 337 20.90 19.90 14.95
C ASN A 337 21.04 21.40 15.21
N THR A 338 19.99 22.06 15.71
CA THR A 338 20.00 23.50 15.93
C THR A 338 20.88 23.89 17.11
N VAL A 339 21.36 25.10 17.05
CA VAL A 339 22.21 25.72 18.09
C VAL A 339 21.46 26.85 18.77
N VAL A 340 21.63 26.95 20.09
CA VAL A 340 21.20 28.14 20.85
C VAL A 340 22.37 29.06 20.98
N HIS A 341 22.26 30.21 20.36
CA HIS A 341 23.30 31.27 20.39
C HIS A 341 23.15 32.15 21.59
N VAL A 342 24.29 32.81 21.99
CA VAL A 342 24.29 33.83 23.04
C VAL A 342 23.60 35.09 22.53
N GLU A 343 22.62 35.55 23.28
CA GLU A 343 21.90 36.80 22.99
C GLU A 343 22.45 37.97 23.81
N HIS A 344 22.79 37.70 25.07
CA HIS A 344 23.25 38.73 25.99
C HIS A 344 24.24 38.17 27.02
N VAL A 345 25.13 39.06 27.50
CA VAL A 345 25.99 38.81 28.64
C VAL A 345 25.86 39.92 29.65
N SER A 346 25.83 39.63 30.92
CA SER A 346 25.78 40.58 32.00
C SER A 346 26.84 40.27 33.06
N LEU A 347 27.24 41.27 33.81
CA LEU A 347 28.16 41.12 34.93
C LEU A 347 27.43 41.28 36.25
N ASN A 348 27.89 40.56 37.28
CA ASN A 348 27.38 40.62 38.65
C ASN A 348 27.62 42.01 39.29
N GLN A 349 28.56 42.80 38.77
CA GLN A 349 28.89 44.14 39.25
C GLN A 349 29.17 45.06 38.07
N SER A 350 28.69 46.32 38.16
CA SER A 350 28.94 47.39 37.17
C SER A 350 30.15 48.24 37.54
N GLU A 351 30.56 48.21 38.81
CA GLU A 351 31.72 48.91 39.32
C GLU A 351 32.37 48.12 40.45
N VAL A 352 33.70 48.06 40.45
CA VAL A 352 34.53 47.53 41.55
C VAL A 352 35.53 48.58 42.00
N LYS A 353 35.72 48.71 43.33
CA LYS A 353 36.58 49.75 43.91
C LYS A 353 37.71 49.05 44.69
N PHE A 354 38.90 49.53 44.43
CA PHE A 354 40.13 49.11 45.12
C PHE A 354 40.80 50.28 45.77
N MET A 355 41.40 50.03 46.93
CA MET A 355 42.22 50.99 47.62
C MET A 355 43.67 50.48 47.77
N VAL A 356 44.62 51.32 47.47
CA VAL A 356 46.04 51.15 47.80
C VAL A 356 46.37 52.26 48.82
N GLU A 357 46.56 51.88 50.10
CA GLU A 357 46.91 52.80 51.16
C GLU A 357 48.40 52.63 51.52
N LYS A 358 49.14 53.71 51.40
CA LYS A 358 50.48 53.78 51.91
C LYS A 358 50.42 54.30 53.33
N LEU A 359 50.71 53.44 54.31
CA LEU A 359 50.78 53.82 55.72
C LEU A 359 52.20 54.10 56.11
N MET A 360 52.42 55.32 56.60
CA MET A 360 53.74 55.77 57.14
C MET A 360 53.63 55.95 58.65
N THR A 361 54.49 55.27 59.39
CA THR A 361 54.52 55.31 60.89
C THR A 361 55.93 55.57 61.40
N GLY A 362 56.08 55.82 62.73
CA GLY A 362 57.38 55.99 63.37
C GLY A 362 57.89 57.41 63.31
N SER A 363 59.21 57.61 63.19
CA SER A 363 59.83 58.95 63.14
C SER A 363 59.72 59.54 61.72
N ARG A 364 59.37 60.82 61.58
CA ARG A 364 59.28 61.51 60.30
C ARG A 364 60.64 61.55 59.55
N THR A 365 61.74 61.43 60.27
CA THR A 365 63.07 61.38 59.67
C THR A 365 63.49 60.01 59.20
N ASN A 366 62.80 58.98 59.66
CA ASN A 366 63.00 57.56 59.25
C ASN A 366 61.67 56.80 59.36
N PRO A 367 60.72 57.02 58.41
CA PRO A 367 59.39 56.41 58.46
C PRO A 367 59.46 54.92 58.11
N LYS A 368 58.64 54.11 58.83
CA LYS A 368 58.30 52.76 58.42
C LYS A 368 57.14 52.88 57.45
N VAL A 369 57.30 52.32 56.25
CA VAL A 369 56.28 52.37 55.21
C VAL A 369 55.69 50.93 55.05
N GLU A 370 54.36 50.89 55.10
CA GLU A 370 53.60 49.68 54.86
C GLU A 370 52.51 49.99 53.83
N TYR A 371 52.20 48.98 52.93
CA TYR A 371 51.11 49.16 51.95
C TYR A 371 50.00 48.18 52.29
N LYS A 372 48.77 48.72 52.35
CA LYS A 372 47.57 47.93 52.42
C LYS A 372 46.87 48.00 51.06
N VAL A 373 46.64 46.86 50.46
CA VAL A 373 46.02 46.72 49.14
C VAL A 373 44.71 45.99 49.30
N SER A 374 43.64 46.44 48.68
CA SER A 374 42.36 45.74 48.64
C SER A 374 42.52 44.31 48.12
N GLN A 375 41.76 43.40 48.69
CA GLN A 375 41.72 42.02 48.22
C GLN A 375 41.21 41.93 46.77
N PRO A 376 41.66 40.97 45.97
CA PRO A 376 41.11 40.70 44.65
C PRO A 376 39.61 40.55 44.67
N GLN A 377 38.92 41.01 43.62
CA GLN A 377 37.47 40.92 43.47
C GLN A 377 37.10 40.07 42.27
N GLN A 378 36.16 39.15 42.47
CA GLN A 378 35.68 38.25 41.41
C GLN A 378 34.51 38.88 40.66
N LEU A 379 34.69 39.06 39.35
CA LEU A 379 33.61 39.33 38.43
C LEU A 379 33.07 38.01 37.92
N ALA A 380 31.75 37.89 37.86
CA ALA A 380 31.04 36.77 37.26
C ALA A 380 30.22 37.24 36.07
N ALA A 381 30.42 36.60 34.94
CA ALA A 381 29.62 36.85 33.73
C ALA A 381 28.45 35.84 33.69
N THR A 382 27.25 36.34 33.46
CA THR A 382 26.05 35.54 33.22
C THR A 382 25.65 35.69 31.76
N VAL A 383 25.61 34.57 31.06
CA VAL A 383 25.22 34.50 29.65
C VAL A 383 23.74 34.11 29.54
N THR A 384 23.02 34.77 28.67
CA THR A 384 21.60 34.54 28.38
C THR A 384 21.41 34.26 26.89
N PRO A 385 20.57 33.25 26.46
CA PRO A 385 19.84 32.35 27.32
C PRO A 385 20.73 31.32 28.04
N GLY A 386 20.21 30.76 29.13
CA GLY A 386 20.93 29.73 29.91
C GLY A 386 21.21 28.47 29.14
N GLU A 387 20.47 28.21 28.06
CA GLU A 387 20.55 27.06 27.15
C GLU A 387 21.62 27.26 26.05
N ALA A 388 22.25 28.45 25.96
CA ALA A 388 23.31 28.70 24.98
C ALA A 388 24.41 27.62 25.07
N GLN A 389 24.79 27.05 23.93
CA GLN A 389 25.72 25.93 23.87
C GLN A 389 27.17 26.36 24.12
N ASN A 390 27.56 27.52 23.62
CA ASN A 390 28.88 28.09 23.87
C ASN A 390 28.79 29.31 24.78
N LYS A 391 28.99 29.11 26.08
CA LYS A 391 28.96 30.13 27.12
C LYS A 391 30.33 30.72 27.47
N LYS A 392 31.34 30.39 26.68
CA LYS A 392 32.70 30.86 26.90
C LYS A 392 32.78 32.37 26.84
N VAL A 393 33.45 32.96 27.87
CA VAL A 393 33.66 34.41 28.01
C VAL A 393 35.14 34.67 28.12
N GLY A 394 35.62 35.57 27.28
CA GLY A 394 36.96 36.13 27.38
C GLY A 394 36.95 37.46 28.15
N TRP A 395 37.96 37.71 28.92
CA TRP A 395 38.12 38.92 29.70
C TRP A 395 39.23 39.82 29.15
N SER A 396 38.96 41.10 29.10
CA SER A 396 39.96 42.08 28.71
C SER A 396 39.91 43.30 29.63
N LEU A 397 41.04 43.98 29.75
CA LEU A 397 41.18 45.18 30.55
C LEU A 397 41.72 46.31 29.65
N ALA A 398 41.05 47.45 29.64
CA ALA A 398 41.41 48.55 28.76
C ALA A 398 42.76 49.20 29.13
N ASP A 399 43.08 49.27 30.43
CA ASP A 399 44.37 49.71 30.91
C ASP A 399 44.94 48.69 31.92
N SER A 400 45.85 47.90 31.45
CA SER A 400 46.54 46.87 32.26
C SER A 400 47.69 47.44 33.12
N SER A 401 47.99 48.73 33.04
CA SER A 401 49.06 49.36 33.84
C SER A 401 48.74 49.44 35.33
N MET A 402 47.44 49.52 35.70
CA MET A 402 46.97 49.74 37.08
C MET A 402 46.31 48.55 37.73
N ALA A 403 45.79 47.64 36.92
CA ALA A 403 45.12 46.42 37.38
C ALA A 403 45.45 45.24 36.46
N ALA A 404 45.06 44.02 36.86
CA ALA A 404 45.09 42.83 36.04
C ALA A 404 43.80 42.05 36.22
N ILE A 405 43.40 41.29 35.18
CA ILE A 405 42.24 40.37 35.23
C ILE A 405 42.71 38.99 34.80
N SER A 406 42.28 37.94 35.52
CA SER A 406 42.52 36.58 35.15
C SER A 406 41.50 36.08 34.11
N GLU A 407 41.77 34.92 33.51
CA GLU A 407 40.82 34.21 32.58
C GLU A 407 39.50 33.85 33.26
N GLU A 408 39.50 33.74 34.61
CA GLU A 408 38.32 33.44 35.42
C GLU A 408 37.60 34.72 35.87
N GLY A 409 38.06 35.89 35.47
CA GLY A 409 37.45 37.17 35.86
C GLY A 409 37.87 37.74 37.21
N LEU A 410 38.98 37.28 37.79
CA LEU A 410 39.51 37.82 39.05
C LEU A 410 40.29 39.08 38.79
N VAL A 411 39.81 40.23 39.32
CA VAL A 411 40.43 41.52 39.18
C VAL A 411 41.36 41.77 40.36
N THR A 412 42.61 42.13 40.06
CA THR A 412 43.65 42.46 41.04
C THR A 412 44.23 43.86 40.74
N VAL A 413 44.57 44.60 41.75
CA VAL A 413 45.17 45.93 41.57
C VAL A 413 46.70 45.83 41.64
N LYS A 414 47.38 46.61 40.82
CA LYS A 414 48.85 46.73 40.81
C LYS A 414 49.28 47.86 41.73
N ARG A 415 49.89 47.47 42.89
CA ARG A 415 50.42 48.45 43.85
C ARG A 415 51.54 49.29 43.23
N ASP A 416 52.34 48.70 42.35
CA ASP A 416 53.50 49.29 41.67
C ASP A 416 53.12 49.99 40.34
N ALA A 417 51.85 50.30 40.14
CA ALA A 417 51.37 51.05 39.00
C ALA A 417 52.11 52.39 38.88
N LYS A 418 52.55 52.69 37.65
CA LYS A 418 53.37 53.86 37.39
C LYS A 418 52.71 55.19 37.89
N TRP A 419 51.43 55.31 37.73
CA TRP A 419 50.69 56.53 38.18
C TRP A 419 50.74 56.69 39.70
N ILE A 420 50.81 55.64 40.51
CA ILE A 420 51.00 55.61 41.96
C ILE A 420 52.44 56.09 42.27
N GLN A 421 53.41 55.46 41.57
CA GLN A 421 54.84 55.84 41.72
C GLN A 421 55.08 57.34 41.39
N ASP A 422 54.40 57.87 40.34
CA ASP A 422 54.50 59.27 39.97
C ASP A 422 53.90 60.16 41.05
N LEU A 423 52.80 59.80 41.65
CA LEU A 423 52.21 60.49 42.80
C LEU A 423 53.12 60.48 44.03
N GLU A 424 53.70 59.33 44.32
CA GLU A 424 54.66 59.15 45.43
C GLU A 424 55.94 59.99 45.20
N ALA A 425 56.47 60.03 43.98
CA ALA A 425 57.65 60.79 43.62
C ALA A 425 57.38 62.33 43.72
N ALA A 426 56.20 62.76 43.23
CA ALA A 426 55.79 64.13 43.32
C ALA A 426 55.64 64.59 44.78
N ASP A 427 55.04 63.74 45.61
CA ASP A 427 54.84 64.01 47.02
C ASP A 427 56.18 64.04 47.78
N ALA A 428 57.06 63.02 47.53
CA ALA A 428 58.42 63.02 48.11
C ALA A 428 59.21 64.26 47.76
N ALA A 429 59.10 64.76 46.54
CA ALA A 429 59.74 66.03 46.15
C ALA A 429 59.20 67.23 46.94
N ASN A 430 57.90 67.25 47.27
CA ASN A 430 57.26 68.27 48.08
C ASN A 430 57.69 68.14 49.56
N VAL A 431 57.70 66.95 50.12
CA VAL A 431 58.18 66.70 51.50
C VAL A 431 59.68 67.07 51.65
N ALA A 432 60.51 66.85 50.62
CA ALA A 432 61.91 67.19 50.62
C ALA A 432 62.13 68.75 50.75
N LYS A 433 61.22 69.53 50.23
CA LYS A 433 61.24 71.03 50.36
C LYS A 433 60.87 71.52 51.77
N ASN A 434 60.07 70.78 52.51
CA ASN A 434 59.64 71.03 53.87
C ASN A 434 59.75 69.76 54.73
N ARG A 435 60.89 69.64 55.42
CA ARG A 435 61.27 68.48 56.24
C ARG A 435 60.26 68.09 57.31
N TYR A 436 59.30 68.91 57.60
CA TYR A 436 58.27 68.66 58.60
C TYR A 436 56.87 68.49 57.97
N ALA A 437 56.73 68.49 56.64
CA ALA A 437 55.47 68.25 55.97
C ALA A 437 55.10 66.80 56.08
N LEU A 438 53.78 66.50 56.17
CA LEU A 438 53.23 65.17 56.07
C LEU A 438 53.13 64.74 54.59
N SER A 439 53.32 63.50 54.31
CA SER A 439 53.02 62.94 53.00
C SER A 439 51.53 62.90 52.79
N THR A 440 51.04 63.41 51.67
CA THR A 440 49.60 63.57 51.39
C THR A 440 49.24 63.11 49.98
N ALA A 441 50.13 62.34 49.38
CA ALA A 441 49.87 61.79 48.04
C ALA A 441 48.57 60.99 47.98
N SER A 442 47.69 61.39 47.12
CA SER A 442 46.44 60.74 46.88
C SER A 442 45.98 60.93 45.42
N GLY A 443 45.21 60.04 44.90
CA GLY A 443 44.66 60.08 43.54
C GLY A 443 43.74 58.97 43.25
N THR A 444 42.93 59.12 42.23
CA THR A 444 42.01 58.10 41.74
C THR A 444 42.15 57.91 40.24
N ARG A 445 42.20 56.72 39.78
CA ARG A 445 42.14 56.40 38.37
C ARG A 445 41.14 55.28 38.17
N ASP A 446 40.61 55.18 36.94
CA ASP A 446 39.69 54.15 36.55
C ASP A 446 40.11 53.51 35.21
N THR A 447 39.69 52.28 35.04
CA THR A 447 39.76 51.51 33.79
C THR A 447 38.49 50.67 33.62
N ILE A 448 38.35 49.99 32.49
CA ILE A 448 37.19 49.19 32.18
C ILE A 448 37.67 47.74 31.95
N VAL A 449 37.02 46.82 32.65
CA VAL A 449 37.04 45.38 32.33
C VAL A 449 35.87 45.11 31.38
N THR A 450 36.14 44.39 30.30
CA THR A 450 35.14 43.94 29.37
C THR A 450 35.13 42.42 29.30
N ALA A 451 33.99 41.83 29.54
CA ALA A 451 33.66 40.42 29.25
C ALA A 451 33.12 40.33 27.83
N THR A 452 33.68 39.45 27.01
CA THR A 452 33.23 39.25 25.63
C THR A 452 32.94 37.78 25.43
N THR A 453 31.72 37.44 24.96
CA THR A 453 31.38 36.03 24.68
C THR A 453 32.07 35.57 23.40
N GLU A 454 32.52 34.31 23.38
CA GLU A 454 33.07 33.70 22.16
C GLU A 454 32.00 33.57 21.07
N ASP A 455 30.79 33.13 21.46
CA ASP A 455 29.64 33.11 20.58
C ASP A 455 28.93 34.45 20.55
N GLY A 456 28.74 34.98 19.36
CA GLY A 456 27.99 36.20 19.10
C GLY A 456 28.68 37.51 19.53
N GLN A 457 29.91 37.45 20.09
CA GLN A 457 30.74 38.63 20.47
C GLN A 457 29.96 39.65 21.32
N LYS A 458 29.09 39.17 22.21
CA LYS A 458 28.33 40.03 23.12
C LYS A 458 29.25 40.54 24.23
N THR A 459 29.09 41.77 24.63
CA THR A 459 29.98 42.42 25.61
C THR A 459 29.22 42.95 26.82
N ALA A 460 29.85 42.86 27.99
CA ALA A 460 29.44 43.55 29.20
C ALA A 460 30.67 44.15 29.87
N SER A 461 30.50 45.30 30.51
CA SER A 461 31.61 46.06 31.06
C SER A 461 31.43 46.35 32.54
N CYS A 462 32.52 46.35 33.27
CA CYS A 462 32.61 46.74 34.67
C CYS A 462 33.69 47.84 34.82
N LYS A 463 33.34 48.94 35.50
CA LYS A 463 34.31 49.99 35.83
C LYS A 463 35.17 49.57 37.01
N VAL A 464 36.47 49.66 36.88
CA VAL A 464 37.45 49.39 37.93
C VAL A 464 38.04 50.71 38.40
N VAL A 465 37.74 51.09 39.62
CA VAL A 465 38.23 52.33 40.24
C VAL A 465 39.35 51.99 41.25
N VAL A 466 40.51 52.58 41.09
CA VAL A 466 41.61 52.41 42.01
C VAL A 466 41.91 53.78 42.71
N GLU A 467 41.76 53.76 44.00
CA GLU A 467 42.08 54.91 44.85
C GLU A 467 43.44 54.69 45.51
N PHE A 468 44.32 55.63 45.39
CA PHE A 468 45.56 55.67 46.14
C PHE A 468 45.53 56.75 47.19
N LYS A 469 45.93 56.48 48.43
CA LYS A 469 46.09 57.49 49.46
C LYS A 469 47.30 57.19 50.35
N THR A 470 47.98 58.24 50.82
CA THR A 470 48.96 58.19 51.87
C THR A 470 48.35 58.59 53.20
N THR A 471 48.48 57.68 54.21
CA THR A 471 48.15 57.98 55.60
C THR A 471 49.48 58.13 56.37
N ASP A 472 49.89 59.39 56.61
CA ASP A 472 51.13 59.70 57.29
C ASP A 472 50.88 59.96 58.80
N GLN A 473 51.20 58.93 59.62
CA GLN A 473 51.11 58.94 61.08
C GLN A 473 52.47 59.17 61.75
N THR A 474 53.44 59.70 61.03
CA THR A 474 54.79 59.96 61.56
C THR A 474 54.77 61.05 62.56
N THR A 475 55.53 60.89 63.66
CA THR A 475 55.64 61.90 64.72
C THR A 475 56.89 62.74 64.60
N LYS A 476 56.85 64.02 64.93
CA LYS A 476 58.07 64.79 65.14
C LYS A 476 58.83 64.17 66.32
N PRO A 477 60.11 64.10 66.27
CA PRO A 477 60.91 63.61 67.38
C PRO A 477 60.75 64.56 68.55
N SER A 478 59.85 64.23 69.52
CA SER A 478 59.95 64.73 70.92
C SER A 478 58.77 64.14 71.76
N SER A 479 59.10 63.59 72.86
CA SER A 479 58.51 63.41 74.21
C SER A 479 57.03 63.04 74.39
N SER A 480 56.84 61.82 74.86
CA SER A 480 55.94 61.35 75.95
C SER A 480 54.44 61.62 76.08
N SER A 481 53.76 60.56 76.37
CA SER A 481 52.53 60.31 77.16
C SER A 481 51.22 60.28 76.38
N GLY A 482 50.34 59.17 76.39
CA GLY A 482 49.81 58.40 77.43
C GLY A 482 48.29 58.28 77.29
N GLY A 483 47.70 57.06 77.37
CA GLY A 483 46.31 56.77 77.74
C GLY A 483 45.27 56.66 76.57
N GLY A 484 44.39 55.70 76.43
CA GLY A 484 43.81 54.72 77.23
C GLY A 484 42.33 54.46 76.82
N GLY A 485 41.83 53.26 76.73
CA GLY A 485 40.41 52.82 76.87
C GLY A 485 39.58 52.84 75.58
N GLY A 486 38.79 51.84 75.24
CA GLY A 486 38.13 50.72 75.86
C GLY A 486 36.77 50.48 75.22
N GLY A 487 36.37 49.30 74.97
CA GLY A 487 34.97 48.79 75.11
C GLY A 487 34.16 48.54 73.84
N SER A 488 33.94 47.36 73.44
CA SER A 488 32.89 46.33 73.67
C SER A 488 31.59 46.47 72.85
N SER A 489 31.23 45.52 72.15
CA SER A 489 30.28 44.37 72.26
C SER A 489 29.09 44.36 71.31
N SER A 490 28.93 43.18 70.69
CA SER A 490 27.77 42.25 70.54
C SER A 490 26.59 42.68 69.70
N GLY A 491 26.06 41.84 68.86
CA GLY A 491 25.46 40.58 68.99
C GLY A 491 24.30 40.38 68.00
N GLY A 492 24.10 39.20 67.57
CA GLY A 492 22.82 38.49 67.35
C GLY A 492 22.04 38.79 66.08
N GLY A 493 21.58 37.93 65.30
CA GLY A 493 21.06 36.62 65.44
C GLY A 493 19.87 36.43 64.50
N SER A 494 19.72 35.27 63.89
CA SER A 494 18.51 34.48 63.59
C SER A 494 17.66 34.77 62.36
N SER A 495 17.67 33.84 61.44
CA SER A 495 16.73 32.73 61.15
C SER A 495 15.42 33.06 60.43
N SER A 496 15.15 32.23 59.50
CA SER A 496 14.00 31.35 59.23
C SER A 496 13.03 31.67 58.10
N ARG A 497 12.92 30.66 57.27
CA ARG A 497 11.70 29.96 56.80
C ARG A 497 10.74 30.64 55.83
N SER A 498 10.58 29.93 54.72
CA SER A 498 9.57 28.95 54.25
C SER A 498 8.41 29.52 53.47
N SER A 499 8.09 28.75 52.47
CA SER A 499 6.81 28.10 52.06
C SER A 499 6.17 28.63 50.81
N ALA A 500 6.17 27.76 49.83
CA ALA A 500 5.04 27.00 49.24
C ALA A 500 3.86 27.82 48.69
N GLY A 501 3.48 27.51 47.48
CA GLY A 501 2.18 27.83 46.89
C GLY A 501 1.95 27.07 45.59
N SER A 502 1.25 25.98 45.75
CA SER A 502 0.63 25.11 44.74
C SER A 502 -0.37 25.84 43.87
N ALA A 503 -0.47 25.45 42.60
CA ALA A 503 -1.73 25.54 41.85
C ALA A 503 -1.86 24.39 40.86
N ASN A 504 -2.95 23.67 41.02
CA ASN A 504 -3.41 22.48 40.34
C ASN A 504 -3.82 22.72 38.88
N GLY A 505 -3.41 21.82 37.98
CA GLY A 505 -4.11 21.46 36.76
C GLY A 505 -4.34 19.94 36.73
N PRO A 506 -5.28 19.36 35.95
CA PRO A 506 -5.72 17.99 36.07
C PRO A 506 -4.57 16.99 35.83
N GLY A 507 -4.50 16.02 36.76
CA GLY A 507 -3.38 15.11 36.96
C GLY A 507 -2.99 14.30 35.73
N LYS A 508 -1.76 14.48 35.30
CA LYS A 508 -1.00 13.42 34.63
C LYS A 508 -0.51 12.50 35.77
N GLU A 509 -0.99 11.28 35.77
CA GLU A 509 -0.41 10.23 36.58
C GLU A 509 1.04 10.04 36.11
N LYS A 510 1.96 10.51 36.85
CA LYS A 510 3.38 10.29 36.64
C LYS A 510 3.78 9.05 37.40
N GLY A 511 4.15 8.01 36.72
CA GLY A 511 4.78 6.83 37.25
C GLY A 511 5.94 6.41 36.35
N ASP A 512 6.61 5.34 36.75
CA ASP A 512 7.80 4.85 36.06
C ASP A 512 7.59 3.44 35.54
N TRP A 513 8.00 3.19 34.29
CA TRP A 513 8.15 1.84 33.75
C TRP A 513 9.38 1.17 34.36
N ILE A 514 9.20 -0.01 34.92
CA ILE A 514 10.26 -0.80 35.55
C ILE A 514 10.33 -2.16 34.87
N GLN A 515 11.55 -2.57 34.54
CA GLN A 515 11.83 -3.92 34.04
C GLN A 515 12.62 -4.70 35.10
N ASP A 516 12.15 -5.88 35.42
CA ASP A 516 12.87 -6.83 36.29
C ASP A 516 13.10 -8.17 35.55
N THR A 517 13.49 -9.19 36.25
CA THR A 517 13.76 -10.52 35.70
C THR A 517 12.54 -11.28 35.20
N VAL A 518 11.34 -10.84 35.57
CA VAL A 518 10.06 -11.45 35.20
C VAL A 518 9.43 -10.72 34.01
N GLY A 519 9.45 -9.40 34.01
CA GLY A 519 8.84 -8.62 32.95
C GLY A 519 8.83 -7.11 33.18
N TRP A 520 8.02 -6.45 32.40
CA TRP A 520 7.77 -5.01 32.56
C TRP A 520 6.55 -4.79 33.44
N TRP A 521 6.61 -3.81 34.34
CA TRP A 521 5.50 -3.35 35.17
C TRP A 521 5.58 -1.83 35.35
N TYR A 522 4.45 -1.23 35.77
CA TYR A 522 4.37 0.21 35.93
C TYR A 522 4.13 0.59 37.39
N LYS A 523 4.98 1.47 37.91
CA LYS A 523 4.86 1.98 39.26
C LYS A 523 4.22 3.37 39.25
N ASN A 524 3.04 3.50 39.84
CA ASN A 524 2.36 4.77 40.03
C ASN A 524 3.13 5.67 41.01
N GLN A 525 2.88 6.98 41.00
CA GLN A 525 3.53 7.93 41.93
C GLN A 525 3.27 7.64 43.38
N ASP A 526 2.10 7.10 43.72
CA ASP A 526 1.73 6.69 45.10
C ASP A 526 2.38 5.38 45.52
N GLY A 527 3.20 4.78 44.69
CA GLY A 527 3.88 3.52 44.92
C GLY A 527 3.04 2.28 44.63
N THR A 528 1.79 2.43 44.22
CA THR A 528 0.92 1.34 43.73
C THR A 528 1.30 0.92 42.30
N TYR A 529 0.73 -0.18 41.84
CA TYR A 529 0.90 -0.65 40.47
C TYR A 529 -0.38 -1.32 39.96
N PRO A 530 -0.67 -1.22 38.61
CA PRO A 530 -1.86 -1.83 38.04
C PRO A 530 -1.82 -3.35 38.09
N LYS A 531 -2.97 -3.98 38.39
CA LYS A 531 -3.15 -5.44 38.37
C LYS A 531 -4.50 -5.80 37.79
N SER A 532 -4.54 -6.83 36.94
CA SER A 532 -5.77 -7.34 36.31
C SER A 532 -6.62 -6.21 35.73
N CYS A 533 -6.01 -5.25 35.10
CA CYS A 533 -6.72 -4.08 34.57
C CYS A 533 -6.04 -3.48 33.35
N TRP A 534 -6.84 -2.75 32.59
CA TRP A 534 -6.38 -1.86 31.55
C TRP A 534 -5.95 -0.51 32.13
N GLN A 535 -4.83 0.00 31.66
CA GLN A 535 -4.38 1.35 32.00
C GLN A 535 -3.81 2.06 30.78
N GLN A 536 -4.18 3.33 30.59
CA GLN A 536 -3.62 4.18 29.56
C GLN A 536 -2.36 4.86 30.10
N LEU A 537 -1.22 4.57 29.51
CA LEU A 537 0.09 5.00 29.99
C LEU A 537 0.91 5.59 28.85
N SER A 538 1.80 6.51 29.20
CA SER A 538 2.75 7.10 28.27
C SER A 538 4.11 6.42 28.36
N TYR A 539 4.67 6.04 27.21
CA TYR A 539 6.04 5.59 27.07
C TYR A 539 6.66 6.30 25.87
N ASN A 540 7.83 6.90 26.04
CA ASN A 540 8.51 7.71 25.03
C ASN A 540 7.61 8.77 24.35
N GLY A 541 6.72 9.40 25.13
CA GLY A 541 5.82 10.46 24.64
C GLY A 541 4.56 9.97 23.90
N ILE A 542 4.39 8.66 23.73
CA ILE A 542 3.22 8.05 23.12
C ILE A 542 2.34 7.46 24.22
N THR A 543 1.06 7.82 24.25
CA THR A 543 0.08 7.34 25.22
C THR A 543 -0.76 6.23 24.59
N GLU A 544 -0.66 5.02 25.14
CA GLU A 544 -1.31 3.82 24.61
C GLU A 544 -1.99 3.02 25.75
N TRP A 545 -2.83 2.08 25.37
CA TRP A 545 -3.46 1.17 26.30
C TRP A 545 -2.60 -0.07 26.52
N TYR A 546 -2.41 -0.43 27.81
CA TYR A 546 -1.69 -1.61 28.27
C TYR A 546 -2.57 -2.42 29.21
N HIS A 547 -2.43 -3.74 29.17
CA HIS A 547 -3.08 -4.63 30.13
C HIS A 547 -2.05 -5.28 31.04
N PHE A 548 -2.39 -5.37 32.33
CA PHE A 548 -1.53 -5.95 33.38
C PHE A 548 -2.19 -7.19 33.96
N ASP A 549 -1.37 -8.22 34.20
CA ASP A 549 -1.81 -9.47 34.82
C ASP A 549 -2.11 -9.34 36.33
N GLU A 550 -2.51 -10.42 36.96
CA GLU A 550 -2.80 -10.47 38.42
C GLU A 550 -1.59 -10.10 39.29
N LYS A 551 -0.38 -10.30 38.80
CA LYS A 551 0.87 -9.97 39.48
C LYS A 551 1.33 -8.55 39.22
N GLY A 552 0.71 -7.86 38.26
CA GLY A 552 1.03 -6.50 37.86
C GLY A 552 2.05 -6.41 36.73
N TYR A 553 2.34 -7.48 35.99
CA TYR A 553 3.20 -7.44 34.84
C TYR A 553 2.43 -7.14 33.54
N MET A 554 3.03 -6.34 32.70
CA MET A 554 2.48 -5.97 31.39
C MET A 554 2.38 -7.21 30.49
N GLN A 555 1.21 -7.44 29.96
CA GLN A 555 0.93 -8.56 29.06
C GLN A 555 1.29 -8.23 27.60
N THR A 556 1.52 -9.28 26.81
CA THR A 556 1.79 -9.21 25.36
C THR A 556 1.14 -10.38 24.64
N GLY A 557 0.86 -10.24 23.35
CA GLY A 557 0.20 -11.26 22.52
C GLY A 557 -1.32 -11.23 22.64
N TRP A 558 -1.97 -12.35 22.33
CA TRP A 558 -3.42 -12.46 22.42
C TRP A 558 -3.91 -12.43 23.86
N TYR A 559 -4.90 -11.59 24.10
CA TYR A 559 -5.56 -11.45 25.39
C TYR A 559 -7.09 -11.47 25.20
N THR A 560 -7.78 -12.28 25.98
CA THR A 560 -9.25 -12.30 26.05
C THR A 560 -9.68 -11.72 27.39
N ASP A 561 -10.44 -10.63 27.35
CA ASP A 561 -10.94 -9.96 28.54
C ASP A 561 -12.14 -10.69 29.13
N THR A 562 -12.51 -10.32 30.36
CA THR A 562 -13.62 -10.92 31.14
C THR A 562 -14.99 -10.75 30.47
N ASP A 563 -15.13 -9.77 29.55
CA ASP A 563 -16.33 -9.57 28.74
C ASP A 563 -16.35 -10.40 27.42
N GLY A 564 -15.32 -11.25 27.20
CA GLY A 564 -15.18 -12.11 26.04
C GLY A 564 -14.60 -11.43 24.81
N LYS A 565 -14.24 -10.16 24.87
CA LYS A 565 -13.56 -9.46 23.77
C LYS A 565 -12.10 -9.87 23.68
N VAL A 566 -11.60 -9.93 22.45
CA VAL A 566 -10.23 -10.39 22.16
C VAL A 566 -9.40 -9.21 21.69
N TYR A 567 -8.25 -9.05 22.32
CA TYR A 567 -7.28 -8.00 22.03
C TYR A 567 -5.94 -8.59 21.63
N PHE A 568 -5.10 -7.81 20.97
CA PHE A 568 -3.71 -8.18 20.71
C PHE A 568 -2.77 -7.10 21.24
N LEU A 569 -1.85 -7.50 22.09
CA LEU A 569 -0.86 -6.63 22.74
C LEU A 569 0.50 -6.84 22.08
N HIS A 570 1.11 -5.79 21.60
CA HIS A 570 2.35 -5.85 20.79
C HIS A 570 3.47 -6.65 21.49
N PRO A 571 3.98 -7.75 20.87
CA PRO A 571 4.93 -8.64 21.57
C PRO A 571 6.40 -8.23 21.42
N ILE A 572 6.74 -7.40 20.41
CA ILE A 572 8.13 -7.10 20.02
C ILE A 572 8.70 -5.96 20.87
N GLY A 573 9.98 -6.07 21.24
CA GLY A 573 10.69 -5.06 22.03
C GLY A 573 11.29 -3.92 21.19
N ASP A 574 10.45 -3.23 20.42
CA ASP A 574 10.81 -2.13 19.52
C ASP A 574 10.51 -0.73 20.12
N GLY A 575 10.24 -0.66 21.42
CA GLY A 575 9.82 0.56 22.12
C GLY A 575 8.30 0.74 22.19
N THR A 576 7.53 -0.19 21.61
CA THR A 576 6.05 -0.17 21.64
C THR A 576 5.45 -1.45 22.21
N ARG A 577 6.29 -2.29 22.83
CA ARG A 577 5.91 -3.57 23.41
C ARG A 577 4.79 -3.39 24.44
N GLY A 578 3.77 -4.25 24.38
CA GLY A 578 2.63 -4.26 25.29
C GLY A 578 1.49 -3.35 24.89
N ARG A 579 1.64 -2.47 23.92
CA ARG A 579 0.53 -1.60 23.46
C ARG A 579 -0.58 -2.42 22.81
N MET A 580 -1.81 -2.02 23.03
CA MET A 580 -2.98 -2.61 22.38
C MET A 580 -3.02 -2.24 20.89
N TYR A 581 -3.28 -3.22 20.03
CA TYR A 581 -3.46 -2.98 18.60
C TYR A 581 -4.82 -2.36 18.28
N THR A 582 -4.80 -1.45 17.30
CA THR A 582 -6.00 -0.86 16.69
C THR A 582 -5.78 -0.76 15.18
N GLY A 583 -6.86 -0.93 14.39
CA GLY A 583 -6.76 -0.96 12.92
C GLY A 583 -6.33 -2.31 12.39
N TRP A 584 -5.74 -2.33 11.20
CA TRP A 584 -5.31 -3.54 10.52
C TRP A 584 -3.91 -3.98 10.96
N HIS A 585 -3.78 -5.26 11.34
CA HIS A 585 -2.50 -5.88 11.69
C HIS A 585 -2.39 -7.29 11.14
N LEU A 586 -1.22 -7.61 10.59
CA LEU A 586 -0.86 -8.97 10.18
C LEU A 586 -0.24 -9.71 11.37
N ILE A 587 -0.88 -10.78 11.82
CA ILE A 587 -0.41 -11.59 12.94
C ILE A 587 -0.39 -13.04 12.49
N ASP A 588 0.76 -13.70 12.55
CA ASP A 588 0.96 -15.10 12.15
C ASP A 588 0.42 -15.40 10.74
N GLY A 589 0.68 -14.49 9.79
CA GLY A 589 0.29 -14.63 8.39
C GLY A 589 -1.21 -14.41 8.10
N LYS A 590 -1.98 -13.92 9.07
CA LYS A 590 -3.40 -13.58 8.91
C LYS A 590 -3.65 -12.12 9.25
N TRP A 591 -4.52 -11.48 8.47
CA TRP A 591 -4.94 -10.11 8.73
C TRP A 591 -6.06 -10.06 9.75
N TYR A 592 -5.89 -9.19 10.75
CA TYR A 592 -6.89 -8.89 11.77
C TYR A 592 -7.18 -7.39 11.78
N TYR A 593 -8.44 -7.04 11.95
CA TYR A 593 -8.85 -5.66 12.17
C TYR A 593 -9.31 -5.48 13.62
N PHE A 594 -8.63 -4.60 14.34
CA PHE A 594 -8.98 -4.21 15.70
C PHE A 594 -9.74 -2.88 15.66
N ASN A 595 -10.85 -2.80 16.36
CA ASN A 595 -11.69 -1.60 16.36
C ASN A 595 -10.89 -0.37 16.82
N THR A 596 -11.00 0.73 16.07
CA THR A 596 -10.30 1.99 16.35
C THR A 596 -11.13 2.96 17.19
N ILE A 597 -12.41 2.66 17.39
CA ILE A 597 -13.36 3.54 18.07
C ILE A 597 -13.59 3.03 19.50
N SER A 598 -13.46 3.91 20.48
CA SER A 598 -13.73 3.61 21.88
C SER A 598 -15.23 3.80 22.19
N ASP A 599 -16.07 2.98 21.59
CA ASP A 599 -17.53 2.99 21.77
C ASP A 599 -18.06 1.84 22.65
N GLY A 600 -17.17 1.14 23.33
CA GLY A 600 -17.50 -0.05 24.13
C GLY A 600 -17.56 -1.35 23.31
N THR A 601 -17.22 -1.31 22.02
CA THR A 601 -17.18 -2.50 21.13
C THR A 601 -15.76 -2.99 20.87
N ARG A 602 -14.77 -2.45 21.58
CA ARG A 602 -13.35 -2.86 21.52
C ARG A 602 -13.15 -4.26 22.04
#